data_6049f11dcc9009b767ce306b24fea6fc
#
_entry.id   6049f11dcc9009b767ce306b24fea6fc
#
_cell.length_a   1.000
_cell.length_b   1.000
_cell.length_c   1.000
_cell.angle_alpha   90.00
_cell.angle_beta   90.00
_cell.angle_gamma   90.00
#
_symmetry.space_group_name_H-M   'P 1'
#
loop_
_entity.id
_entity.type
_entity.pdbx_description
1 polymer ?
#
loop_
_entity_poly.entity_id
_entity_poly.type
_entity_poly.pdbx_seq_one_letter_code
_entity_poly.pdbx_strand_id
1 'polypeptide(L)'
;HYGKELGYDIKIAYGNSKNYPRESLDRIESYGVELVPLRPNMMKILYNAMKKMATERGWQRLPYAFDDVIYHNFWKDKLIKFLNENIEFDNLVILGGSGVTSVGMINGFMDVENWPMKRKVYVISSSTISSVTNKLKSRDVYYPNNVFVYDTPYDFYDEMNFYETPFPCNVNWDKKAWWWLENNIDKLKGKTLFWNIGA
;
A
#
# COMPACT_ATOMS: atom_id res chain seq x y z
N HIS A 1 -2.48 -11.57 -13.48
CA HIS A 1 -3.59 -12.47 -13.82
C HIS A 1 -4.76 -11.66 -14.40
N TYR A 2 -5.47 -10.89 -13.61
CA TYR A 2 -6.70 -10.18 -14.02
C TYR A 2 -6.55 -9.31 -15.29
N GLY A 3 -5.43 -8.60 -15.44
CA GLY A 3 -5.19 -7.79 -16.64
C GLY A 3 -5.06 -8.63 -17.91
N LYS A 4 -4.53 -9.87 -17.83
CA LYS A 4 -4.47 -10.80 -18.96
C LYS A 4 -5.86 -11.33 -19.31
N GLU A 5 -6.70 -11.60 -18.32
CA GLU A 5 -8.10 -11.96 -18.53
C GLU A 5 -8.89 -10.87 -19.26
N LEU A 6 -8.55 -9.60 -19.00
CA LEU A 6 -9.10 -8.45 -19.71
C LEU A 6 -8.48 -8.23 -21.12
N GLY A 7 -7.57 -9.09 -21.57
CA GLY A 7 -6.94 -9.02 -22.89
C GLY A 7 -5.76 -8.05 -23.01
N TYR A 8 -5.24 -7.52 -21.89
CA TYR A 8 -4.06 -6.64 -21.94
C TYR A 8 -2.77 -7.44 -22.18
N ASP A 9 -1.89 -6.91 -23.02
CA ASP A 9 -0.50 -7.36 -23.13
C ASP A 9 0.32 -6.76 -21.99
N ILE A 10 0.60 -7.57 -20.97
CA ILE A 10 1.25 -7.10 -19.73
C ILE A 10 2.71 -7.51 -19.74
N LYS A 11 3.58 -6.54 -19.44
CA LYS A 11 5.01 -6.73 -19.28
C LYS A 11 5.44 -6.24 -17.89
N ILE A 12 6.27 -7.03 -17.23
CA ILE A 12 6.84 -6.67 -15.93
C ILE A 12 8.36 -6.59 -16.06
N ALA A 13 8.90 -5.39 -15.88
CA ALA A 13 10.34 -5.21 -15.82
C ALA A 13 10.84 -5.39 -14.37
N TYR A 14 11.95 -6.10 -14.23
CA TYR A 14 12.55 -6.38 -12.93
C TYR A 14 14.08 -6.30 -12.97
N GLY A 15 14.70 -6.04 -11.82
CA GLY A 15 16.16 -6.10 -11.69
C GLY A 15 16.62 -7.55 -11.64
N ASN A 16 17.23 -8.04 -12.71
CA ASN A 16 17.69 -9.44 -12.81
C ASN A 16 18.92 -9.66 -11.91
N SER A 17 18.69 -10.02 -10.66
CA SER A 17 19.70 -10.35 -9.65
C SER A 17 19.69 -11.85 -9.37
N LYS A 18 20.85 -12.43 -9.06
CA LYS A 18 20.97 -13.83 -8.63
C LYS A 18 20.18 -14.14 -7.35
N ASN A 19 19.91 -13.11 -6.57
CA ASN A 19 19.17 -13.21 -5.29
C ASN A 19 17.67 -13.00 -5.46
N TYR A 20 17.18 -12.79 -6.68
CA TYR A 20 15.76 -12.59 -6.89
C TYR A 20 15.01 -13.93 -6.76
N PRO A 21 13.91 -14.02 -6.00
CA PRO A 21 13.17 -15.28 -5.81
C PRO A 21 12.63 -15.80 -7.15
N ARG A 22 13.17 -16.90 -7.64
CA ARG A 22 12.76 -17.47 -8.94
C ARG A 22 11.29 -17.88 -8.91
N GLU A 23 10.82 -18.44 -7.81
CA GLU A 23 9.44 -18.83 -7.62
C GLU A 23 8.44 -17.69 -7.90
N SER A 24 8.75 -16.47 -7.47
CA SER A 24 7.91 -15.30 -7.72
C SER A 24 7.85 -14.97 -9.22
N LEU A 25 8.96 -15.09 -9.94
CA LEU A 25 9.02 -14.86 -11.38
C LEU A 25 8.24 -15.95 -12.14
N ASP A 26 8.44 -17.21 -11.78
CA ASP A 26 7.75 -18.36 -12.41
C ASP A 26 6.23 -18.23 -12.22
N ARG A 27 5.78 -17.80 -11.06
CA ARG A 27 4.35 -17.52 -10.80
C ARG A 27 3.82 -16.38 -11.68
N ILE A 28 4.59 -15.32 -11.89
CA ILE A 28 4.20 -14.22 -12.78
C ILE A 28 4.12 -14.71 -14.23
N GLU A 29 5.12 -15.46 -14.70
CA GLU A 29 5.16 -16.01 -16.04
C GLU A 29 3.99 -16.99 -16.29
N SER A 30 3.58 -17.76 -15.27
CA SER A 30 2.44 -18.68 -15.38
C SER A 30 1.11 -17.98 -15.70
N TYR A 31 1.00 -16.67 -15.44
CA TYR A 31 -0.14 -15.84 -15.85
C TYR A 31 -0.03 -15.29 -17.28
N GLY A 32 0.97 -15.72 -18.06
CA GLY A 32 1.20 -15.25 -19.43
C GLY A 32 1.74 -13.82 -19.51
N VAL A 33 2.39 -13.35 -18.44
CA VAL A 33 3.03 -12.03 -18.38
C VAL A 33 4.45 -12.12 -18.89
N GLU A 34 4.86 -11.22 -19.79
CA GLU A 34 6.24 -11.13 -20.25
C GLU A 34 7.14 -10.49 -19.19
N LEU A 35 8.19 -11.20 -18.80
CA LEU A 35 9.22 -10.68 -17.91
C LEU A 35 10.32 -9.99 -18.70
N VAL A 36 10.61 -8.73 -18.37
CA VAL A 36 11.67 -7.93 -19.01
C VAL A 36 12.81 -7.72 -18.02
N PRO A 37 13.92 -8.50 -18.14
CA PRO A 37 15.04 -8.37 -17.23
C PRO A 37 15.80 -7.06 -17.48
N LEU A 38 16.05 -6.32 -16.41
CA LEU A 38 16.91 -5.14 -16.42
C LEU A 38 18.20 -5.41 -15.63
N ARG A 39 19.26 -4.68 -15.93
CA ARG A 39 20.47 -4.74 -15.11
C ARG A 39 20.13 -4.37 -13.65
N PRO A 40 20.54 -5.19 -12.66
CA PRO A 40 20.28 -4.90 -11.26
C PRO A 40 20.80 -3.53 -10.84
N ASN A 41 19.98 -2.76 -10.16
CA ASN A 41 20.38 -1.42 -9.69
C ASN A 41 19.40 -0.94 -8.60
N MET A 42 19.64 0.26 -8.06
CA MET A 42 18.70 0.92 -7.14
C MET A 42 17.34 1.14 -7.81
N MET A 43 16.28 1.03 -7.05
CA MET A 43 14.89 1.13 -7.55
C MET A 43 14.63 2.38 -8.39
N LYS A 44 15.18 3.53 -7.99
CA LYS A 44 15.05 4.78 -8.77
C LYS A 44 15.63 4.68 -10.17
N ILE A 45 16.76 3.98 -10.32
CA ILE A 45 17.43 3.78 -11.62
C ILE A 45 16.64 2.79 -12.47
N LEU A 46 16.17 1.69 -11.86
CA LEU A 46 15.31 0.71 -12.54
C LEU A 46 14.03 1.38 -13.04
N TYR A 47 13.40 2.18 -12.21
CA TYR A 47 12.19 2.92 -12.57
C TYR A 47 12.41 3.87 -13.75
N ASN A 48 13.52 4.61 -13.77
CA ASN A 48 13.86 5.49 -14.88
C ASN A 48 14.15 4.71 -16.18
N ALA A 49 14.83 3.56 -16.09
CA ALA A 49 15.05 2.68 -17.23
C ALA A 49 13.73 2.14 -17.79
N MET A 50 12.82 1.70 -16.93
CA MET A 50 11.47 1.27 -17.32
C MET A 50 10.70 2.40 -18.00
N LYS A 51 10.73 3.61 -17.43
CA LYS A 51 10.08 4.79 -18.01
C LYS A 51 10.57 5.07 -19.42
N LYS A 52 11.89 5.07 -19.61
CA LYS A 52 12.52 5.29 -20.93
C LYS A 52 12.07 4.22 -21.93
N MET A 53 12.17 2.94 -21.55
CA MET A 53 11.78 1.81 -22.40
C MET A 53 10.30 1.86 -22.77
N ALA A 54 9.42 2.17 -21.85
CA ALA A 54 7.99 2.30 -22.12
C ALA A 54 7.71 3.43 -23.13
N THR A 55 8.37 4.58 -22.96
CA THR A 55 8.24 5.70 -23.90
C THR A 55 8.72 5.33 -25.30
N GLU A 56 9.89 4.69 -25.42
CA GLU A 56 10.49 4.28 -26.71
C GLU A 56 9.63 3.23 -27.45
N ARG A 57 8.89 2.40 -26.71
CA ARG A 57 8.07 1.32 -27.26
C ARG A 57 6.58 1.67 -27.35
N GLY A 58 6.17 2.88 -26.97
CA GLY A 58 4.78 3.30 -26.96
C GLY A 58 3.91 2.53 -25.95
N TRP A 59 4.52 2.00 -24.89
CA TRP A 59 3.79 1.25 -23.87
C TRP A 59 3.16 2.18 -22.83
N GLN A 60 1.94 1.86 -22.44
CA GLN A 60 1.33 2.49 -21.27
C GLN A 60 1.97 1.94 -20.00
N ARG A 61 2.32 2.81 -19.09
CA ARG A 61 3.04 2.49 -17.87
C ARG A 61 2.14 2.64 -16.64
N LEU A 62 2.15 1.66 -15.77
CA LEU A 62 1.63 1.83 -14.41
C LEU A 62 2.65 2.60 -13.55
N PRO A 63 2.23 3.55 -12.74
CA PRO A 63 3.11 4.28 -11.84
C PRO A 63 3.68 3.36 -10.77
N TYR A 64 4.88 3.70 -10.29
CA TYR A 64 5.53 2.96 -9.20
C TYR A 64 4.63 2.95 -7.96
N ALA A 65 4.48 1.76 -7.36
CA ALA A 65 3.63 1.52 -6.22
C ALA A 65 2.17 1.99 -6.42
N PHE A 66 1.72 2.09 -7.67
CA PHE A 66 0.39 2.58 -8.04
C PHE A 66 0.10 4.00 -7.54
N ASP A 67 1.13 4.85 -7.40
CA ASP A 67 1.00 6.22 -6.93
C ASP A 67 0.43 7.13 -8.03
N ASP A 68 -0.87 7.03 -8.21
CA ASP A 68 -1.65 7.79 -9.19
C ASP A 68 -3.01 8.17 -8.61
N VAL A 69 -3.59 9.25 -9.13
CA VAL A 69 -4.91 9.74 -8.72
C VAL A 69 -6.00 8.67 -8.86
N ILE A 70 -5.91 7.81 -9.87
CA ILE A 70 -6.87 6.72 -10.10
C ILE A 70 -6.89 5.77 -8.91
N TYR A 71 -5.72 5.39 -8.40
CA TYR A 71 -5.62 4.48 -7.24
C TYR A 71 -5.98 5.17 -5.94
N HIS A 72 -5.67 6.47 -5.78
CA HIS A 72 -6.14 7.24 -4.63
C HIS A 72 -7.67 7.30 -4.62
N ASN A 73 -8.30 7.58 -5.76
CA ASN A 73 -9.76 7.60 -5.87
C ASN A 73 -10.38 6.21 -5.63
N PHE A 74 -9.75 5.14 -6.12
CA PHE A 74 -10.21 3.78 -5.84
C PHE A 74 -10.32 3.51 -4.33
N TRP A 75 -9.28 3.83 -3.54
CA TRP A 75 -9.31 3.63 -2.09
C TRP A 75 -10.26 4.60 -1.38
N LYS A 76 -10.36 5.83 -1.88
CA LYS A 76 -11.35 6.80 -1.44
C LYS A 76 -12.77 6.25 -1.57
N ASP A 77 -13.14 5.80 -2.75
CA ASP A 77 -14.48 5.28 -3.04
C ASP A 77 -14.78 4.01 -2.25
N LYS A 78 -13.79 3.14 -2.05
CA LYS A 78 -13.92 1.96 -1.19
C LYS A 78 -14.25 2.33 0.25
N LEU A 79 -13.57 3.33 0.80
CA LEU A 79 -13.85 3.79 2.15
C LEU A 79 -15.23 4.46 2.24
N ILE A 80 -15.58 5.33 1.30
CA ILE A 80 -16.89 6.00 1.27
C ILE A 80 -18.00 4.96 1.23
N LYS A 81 -17.88 3.95 0.37
CA LYS A 81 -18.85 2.85 0.30
C LYS A 81 -18.97 2.15 1.65
N PHE A 82 -17.87 1.82 2.29
CA PHE A 82 -17.84 1.17 3.60
C PHE A 82 -18.51 2.03 4.70
N LEU A 83 -18.24 3.34 4.70
CA LEU A 83 -18.83 4.27 5.65
C LEU A 83 -20.37 4.38 5.49
N ASN A 84 -20.86 4.26 4.27
CA ASN A 84 -22.29 4.28 3.96
C ASN A 84 -23.03 3.01 4.47
N GLU A 85 -22.31 1.96 4.85
CA GLU A 85 -22.87 0.77 5.51
C GLU A 85 -23.16 0.99 7.01
N ASN A 86 -23.03 2.23 7.53
CA ASN A 86 -23.27 2.64 8.90
C ASN A 86 -22.42 1.88 9.94
N ILE A 87 -21.22 1.49 9.58
CA ILE A 87 -20.27 0.86 10.49
C ILE A 87 -19.60 1.95 11.35
N GLU A 88 -19.86 1.90 12.63
CA GLU A 88 -19.30 2.86 13.58
C GLU A 88 -17.93 2.43 14.09
N PHE A 89 -16.93 3.32 13.95
CA PHE A 89 -15.62 3.21 14.57
C PHE A 89 -15.00 4.60 14.79
N ASP A 90 -14.07 4.68 15.73
CA ASP A 90 -13.39 5.92 16.10
C ASP A 90 -11.98 5.98 15.51
N ASN A 91 -11.36 4.81 15.36
CA ASN A 91 -9.97 4.67 14.91
C ASN A 91 -9.89 3.78 13.69
N LEU A 92 -9.11 4.18 12.69
CA LEU A 92 -8.71 3.34 11.56
C LEU A 92 -7.22 3.03 11.68
N VAL A 93 -6.85 1.74 11.64
CA VAL A 93 -5.46 1.29 11.55
C VAL A 93 -5.22 0.69 10.18
N ILE A 94 -4.24 1.21 9.46
CA ILE A 94 -3.87 0.78 8.10
C ILE A 94 -2.36 0.68 7.96
N LEU A 95 -1.93 -0.23 7.09
CA LEU A 95 -0.53 -0.26 6.70
C LEU A 95 -0.18 0.88 5.74
N GLY A 96 0.96 1.54 5.96
CA GLY A 96 1.51 2.59 5.13
C GLY A 96 2.86 2.20 4.52
N GLY A 97 2.85 1.50 3.39
CA GLY A 97 4.07 1.25 2.61
C GLY A 97 4.42 2.47 1.75
N SER A 98 3.83 2.55 0.55
CA SER A 98 3.95 3.70 -0.35
C SER A 98 3.09 4.90 0.05
N GLY A 99 2.13 4.71 0.94
CA GLY A 99 1.15 5.72 1.35
C GLY A 99 -0.06 5.90 0.43
N VAL A 100 -0.12 5.19 -0.69
CA VAL A 100 -1.23 5.33 -1.69
C VAL A 100 -2.59 5.04 -1.08
N THR A 101 -2.72 3.91 -0.37
CA THR A 101 -3.96 3.54 0.32
C THR A 101 -4.34 4.57 1.38
N SER A 102 -3.36 4.99 2.19
CA SER A 102 -3.58 5.98 3.26
C SER A 102 -4.06 7.31 2.70
N VAL A 103 -3.47 7.79 1.61
CA VAL A 103 -3.91 9.03 0.92
C VAL A 103 -5.36 8.90 0.47
N GLY A 104 -5.71 7.81 -0.20
CA GLY A 104 -7.08 7.60 -0.67
C GLY A 104 -8.09 7.56 0.46
N MET A 105 -7.80 6.80 1.52
CA MET A 105 -8.70 6.67 2.67
C MET A 105 -8.88 7.97 3.44
N ILE A 106 -7.81 8.73 3.68
CA ILE A 106 -7.92 10.00 4.37
C ILE A 106 -8.77 10.99 3.54
N ASN A 107 -8.58 11.02 2.22
CA ASN A 107 -9.46 11.79 1.34
C ASN A 107 -10.93 11.34 1.43
N GLY A 108 -11.19 10.04 1.55
CA GLY A 108 -12.55 9.53 1.75
C GLY A 108 -13.20 10.02 3.03
N PHE A 109 -12.47 10.06 4.14
CA PHE A 109 -12.97 10.66 5.38
C PHE A 109 -13.28 12.14 5.24
N MET A 110 -12.39 12.88 4.57
CA MET A 110 -12.61 14.31 4.34
C MET A 110 -13.88 14.60 3.54
N ASP A 111 -14.14 13.79 2.53
CA ASP A 111 -15.35 13.95 1.69
C ASP A 111 -16.64 13.65 2.46
N VAL A 112 -16.62 12.68 3.40
CA VAL A 112 -17.83 12.24 4.13
C VAL A 112 -18.04 13.03 5.43
N GLU A 113 -16.99 13.31 6.18
CA GLU A 113 -17.11 13.90 7.53
C GLU A 113 -17.07 15.42 7.55
N ASN A 114 -16.63 16.01 6.46
CA ASN A 114 -16.20 17.38 6.43
C ASN A 114 -15.00 17.63 7.39
N TRP A 115 -14.40 18.78 7.28
CA TRP A 115 -13.28 19.15 8.16
C TRP A 115 -13.79 19.82 9.44
N PRO A 116 -13.21 19.53 10.65
CA PRO A 116 -12.16 18.52 10.91
C PRO A 116 -12.70 17.10 10.98
N MET A 117 -11.88 16.14 10.53
CA MET A 117 -12.22 14.72 10.68
C MET A 117 -12.49 14.37 12.15
N LYS A 118 -13.53 13.57 12.39
CA LYS A 118 -13.84 13.06 13.74
C LYS A 118 -13.00 11.85 14.09
N ARG A 119 -12.74 11.00 13.10
CA ARG A 119 -11.98 9.75 13.26
C ARG A 119 -10.48 9.98 13.27
N LYS A 120 -9.76 9.05 13.90
CA LYS A 120 -8.30 9.03 13.92
C LYS A 120 -7.80 7.95 12.97
N VAL A 121 -6.76 8.26 12.22
CA VAL A 121 -6.10 7.34 11.29
C VAL A 121 -4.69 7.06 11.76
N TYR A 122 -4.40 5.80 12.00
CA TYR A 122 -3.09 5.30 12.41
C TYR A 122 -2.46 4.60 11.23
N VAL A 123 -1.47 5.22 10.63
CA VAL A 123 -0.73 4.70 9.49
C VAL A 123 0.52 4.01 10.01
N ILE A 124 0.57 2.70 9.90
CA ILE A 124 1.70 1.90 10.39
C ILE A 124 2.70 1.73 9.26
N SER A 125 3.85 2.36 9.41
CA SER A 125 4.89 2.38 8.38
C SER A 125 5.62 1.04 8.30
N SER A 126 5.71 0.48 7.11
CA SER A 126 6.62 -0.63 6.80
C SER A 126 7.94 -0.15 6.17
N SER A 127 8.18 1.16 6.15
CA SER A 127 9.42 1.75 5.65
C SER A 127 10.00 2.70 6.71
N THR A 128 9.92 4.00 6.50
CA THR A 128 10.30 5.00 7.50
C THR A 128 9.14 5.97 7.73
N ILE A 129 8.97 6.38 8.98
CA ILE A 129 7.95 7.39 9.34
C ILE A 129 8.06 8.63 8.44
N SER A 130 9.28 9.10 8.19
CA SER A 130 9.51 10.28 7.35
C SER A 130 9.06 10.07 5.90
N SER A 131 9.27 8.91 5.34
CA SER A 131 8.84 8.58 3.97
C SER A 131 7.32 8.66 3.83
N VAL A 132 6.60 7.98 4.73
CA VAL A 132 5.12 7.99 4.73
C VAL A 132 4.59 9.38 5.04
N THR A 133 5.11 10.06 6.06
CA THR A 133 4.69 11.41 6.44
C THR A 133 4.90 12.43 5.30
N ASN A 134 6.05 12.37 4.62
CA ASN A 134 6.31 13.24 3.47
C ASN A 134 5.34 12.96 2.32
N LYS A 135 4.98 11.70 2.11
CA LYS A 135 3.97 11.34 1.13
C LYS A 135 2.61 11.95 1.46
N LEU A 136 2.15 11.78 2.69
CA LEU A 136 0.88 12.36 3.13
C LEU A 136 0.88 13.89 3.02
N LYS A 137 1.97 14.55 3.41
CA LYS A 137 2.15 16.00 3.26
C LYS A 137 2.12 16.45 1.80
N SER A 138 2.79 15.72 0.91
CA SER A 138 2.82 16.05 -0.52
C SER A 138 1.48 15.91 -1.23
N ARG A 139 0.50 15.33 -0.57
CA ARG A 139 -0.89 15.13 -1.04
C ARG A 139 -1.91 15.89 -0.19
N ASP A 140 -1.46 16.79 0.67
CA ASP A 140 -2.29 17.62 1.56
C ASP A 140 -3.25 16.84 2.46
N VAL A 141 -2.86 15.60 2.82
CA VAL A 141 -3.67 14.71 3.69
C VAL A 141 -3.00 14.39 5.03
N TYR A 142 -2.03 15.17 5.44
CA TYR A 142 -1.37 15.03 6.75
C TYR A 142 -1.96 16.01 7.76
N TYR A 143 -2.73 15.48 8.70
CA TYR A 143 -3.39 16.26 9.76
C TYR A 143 -2.88 15.80 11.12
N PRO A 144 -2.00 16.56 11.79
CA PRO A 144 -1.30 16.13 13.01
C PRO A 144 -2.20 15.72 14.18
N ASN A 145 -3.45 16.22 14.21
CA ASN A 145 -4.41 15.90 15.27
C ASN A 145 -5.25 14.65 15.01
N ASN A 146 -5.25 14.14 13.76
CA ASN A 146 -6.12 13.05 13.34
C ASN A 146 -5.37 11.95 12.58
N VAL A 147 -4.20 12.26 12.01
CA VAL A 147 -3.40 11.30 11.23
C VAL A 147 -2.06 11.11 11.93
N PHE A 148 -1.84 9.91 12.41
CA PHE A 148 -0.65 9.51 13.15
C PHE A 148 0.14 8.49 12.35
N VAL A 149 1.45 8.68 12.22
CA VAL A 149 2.33 7.73 11.54
C VAL A 149 3.23 7.08 12.59
N TYR A 150 3.21 5.76 12.66
CA TYR A 150 4.03 4.98 13.58
C TYR A 150 4.90 4.01 12.81
N ASP A 151 6.00 3.62 13.44
CA ASP A 151 6.90 2.59 12.95
C ASP A 151 6.67 1.26 13.67
N THR A 152 7.21 0.20 13.10
CA THR A 152 7.30 -1.11 13.72
C THR A 152 8.77 -1.52 13.83
N PRO A 153 9.13 -2.45 14.71
CA PRO A 153 10.49 -2.98 14.78
C PRO A 153 10.85 -3.87 13.57
N TYR A 154 9.95 -4.03 12.62
CA TYR A 154 10.13 -4.90 11.46
C TYR A 154 10.41 -4.07 10.21
N ASP A 155 11.50 -4.41 9.52
CA ASP A 155 11.88 -3.77 8.27
C ASP A 155 10.96 -4.14 7.11
N PHE A 156 11.07 -3.39 6.02
CA PHE A 156 10.28 -3.59 4.80
C PHE A 156 10.34 -5.03 4.27
N TYR A 157 11.51 -5.66 4.36
CA TYR A 157 11.77 -7.00 3.83
C TYR A 157 11.50 -8.13 4.83
N ASP A 158 11.19 -7.82 6.10
CA ASP A 158 10.92 -8.85 7.10
C ASP A 158 9.60 -9.54 6.80
N GLU A 159 9.63 -10.87 6.81
CA GLU A 159 8.45 -11.72 6.69
C GLU A 159 8.01 -12.20 8.07
N MET A 160 6.76 -11.88 8.43
CA MET A 160 6.20 -12.26 9.73
C MET A 160 5.53 -13.64 9.69
N ASN A 161 6.22 -14.65 9.15
CA ASN A 161 5.72 -16.02 9.08
C ASN A 161 5.51 -16.64 10.47
N PHE A 162 6.30 -16.19 11.46
CA PHE A 162 6.24 -16.64 12.86
C PHE A 162 5.06 -16.05 13.65
N TYR A 163 4.37 -15.05 13.10
CA TYR A 163 3.32 -14.33 13.81
C TYR A 163 1.94 -14.74 13.27
N GLU A 164 1.11 -15.27 14.15
CA GLU A 164 -0.24 -15.70 13.81
C GLU A 164 -1.23 -14.54 13.95
N THR A 165 -2.22 -14.52 13.09
CA THR A 165 -3.30 -13.53 13.09
C THR A 165 -4.65 -14.26 13.05
N PRO A 166 -5.73 -13.72 13.66
CA PRO A 166 -7.02 -14.39 13.72
C PRO A 166 -7.77 -14.43 12.37
N PHE A 167 -7.19 -13.84 11.34
CA PHE A 167 -7.67 -13.82 9.96
C PHE A 167 -6.50 -13.82 8.99
N PRO A 168 -6.70 -14.19 7.73
CA PRO A 168 -5.63 -14.13 6.71
C PRO A 168 -5.06 -12.71 6.57
N CYS A 169 -3.74 -12.59 6.69
CA CYS A 169 -2.98 -11.35 6.55
C CYS A 169 -1.74 -11.59 5.71
N ASN A 170 -1.36 -10.61 4.91
CA ASN A 170 -0.11 -10.65 4.19
C ASN A 170 1.09 -10.61 5.14
N VAL A 171 2.02 -11.57 4.99
CA VAL A 171 3.17 -11.74 5.91
C VAL A 171 4.19 -10.60 5.83
N ASN A 172 4.29 -9.94 4.68
CA ASN A 172 5.24 -8.85 4.46
C ASN A 172 4.66 -7.48 4.88
N TRP A 173 3.31 -7.37 4.96
CA TRP A 173 2.65 -6.08 5.08
C TRP A 173 1.69 -6.02 6.25
N ASP A 174 0.47 -6.53 6.09
CA ASP A 174 -0.61 -6.29 7.04
C ASP A 174 -0.36 -6.90 8.42
N LYS A 175 0.38 -8.00 8.52
CA LYS A 175 0.79 -8.57 9.81
C LYS A 175 1.60 -7.59 10.68
N LYS A 176 2.39 -6.68 10.08
CA LYS A 176 3.14 -5.64 10.81
C LYS A 176 2.20 -4.62 11.43
N ALA A 177 1.19 -4.21 10.67
CA ALA A 177 0.20 -3.27 11.18
C ALA A 177 -0.72 -3.92 12.22
N TRP A 178 -1.07 -5.20 12.06
CA TRP A 178 -1.81 -5.95 13.05
C TRP A 178 -1.01 -6.14 14.35
N TRP A 179 0.27 -6.51 14.25
CA TRP A 179 1.17 -6.60 15.41
C TRP A 179 1.23 -5.26 16.17
N TRP A 180 1.36 -4.15 15.45
CA TRP A 180 1.34 -2.84 16.09
C TRP A 180 0.02 -2.59 16.81
N LEU A 181 -1.11 -2.92 16.20
CA LEU A 181 -2.43 -2.75 16.79
C LEU A 181 -2.57 -3.56 18.08
N GLU A 182 -2.23 -4.85 18.07
CA GLU A 182 -2.33 -5.70 19.28
C GLU A 182 -1.49 -5.15 20.44
N ASN A 183 -0.31 -4.60 20.17
CA ASN A 183 0.57 -4.03 21.19
C ASN A 183 0.16 -2.60 21.63
N ASN A 184 -0.85 -2.00 21.02
CA ASN A 184 -1.26 -0.64 21.32
C ASN A 184 -2.78 -0.47 21.48
N ILE A 185 -3.55 -1.54 21.39
CA ILE A 185 -5.02 -1.48 21.41
C ILE A 185 -5.54 -0.80 22.68
N ASP A 186 -4.93 -1.04 23.83
CA ASP A 186 -5.34 -0.45 25.11
C ASP A 186 -5.12 1.07 25.17
N LYS A 187 -4.30 1.63 24.27
CA LYS A 187 -4.05 3.07 24.16
C LYS A 187 -5.06 3.75 23.23
N LEU A 188 -5.78 2.98 22.43
CA LEU A 188 -6.76 3.49 21.49
C LEU A 188 -8.14 3.57 22.16
N LYS A 189 -8.65 4.78 22.32
CA LYS A 189 -9.99 4.98 22.89
C LYS A 189 -11.05 4.79 21.80
N GLY A 190 -12.09 4.03 22.11
CA GLY A 190 -13.21 3.78 21.22
C GLY A 190 -13.04 2.54 20.33
N LYS A 191 -13.92 2.38 19.36
CA LYS A 191 -13.93 1.24 18.43
C LYS A 191 -12.83 1.41 17.40
N THR A 192 -12.07 0.35 17.15
CA THR A 192 -10.96 0.36 16.18
C THR A 192 -11.25 -0.57 15.02
N LEU A 193 -11.17 -0.03 13.82
CA LEU A 193 -11.22 -0.77 12.57
C LEU A 193 -9.78 -1.02 12.09
N PHE A 194 -9.44 -2.27 11.84
CA PHE A 194 -8.23 -2.65 11.14
C PHE A 194 -8.54 -2.89 9.67
N TRP A 195 -7.88 -2.15 8.79
CA TRP A 195 -8.06 -2.32 7.35
C TRP A 195 -7.00 -3.26 6.78
N ASN A 196 -7.40 -4.50 6.53
CA ASN A 196 -6.57 -5.54 5.92
C ASN A 196 -6.66 -5.42 4.38
N ILE A 197 -5.53 -5.25 3.71
CA ILE A 197 -5.45 -5.05 2.25
C ILE A 197 -5.05 -6.34 1.53
N GLY A 198 -4.27 -7.17 2.20
CA GLY A 198 -3.60 -8.31 1.61
C GLY A 198 -3.90 -9.63 2.31
N ALA A 199 -4.95 -10.31 1.87
CA ALA A 199 -5.21 -11.70 2.26
C ALA A 199 -4.97 -12.64 1.09
#